data_f3713e36839cdf7bd3381a097d2b5295
#
_entry.id   f3713e36839cdf7bd3381a097d2b5295
#
_cell.length_a   1.000
_cell.length_b   1.000
_cell.length_c   1.000
_cell.angle_alpha   90.00
_cell.angle_beta   90.00
_cell.angle_gamma   90.00
#
_symmetry.space_group_name_H-M   'P 1'
#
loop_
_entity.id
_entity.type
_entity.pdbx_description
1 polymer ?
#
loop_
_entity_poly.entity_id
_entity_poly.type
_entity_poly.pdbx_seq_one_letter_code
_entity_poly.pdbx_strand_id
1 'polypeptide(L)'
;MCARPSPKQTRRGRPRELGLAAGFLHAHFNMERTRKSGRLHYVFDIIWTVCHFLRVSWVVEIGDEFEPEFDDLHEDVRTEMLALTRLLQQFGPQLGRPRVDTLNGSRHENMKELRFGAADGEWRVAFAFDRKRKAILLVAGDKSGVTEKRFYRELIRKADDRFDAHLARLKKERK
;
A
#
# COMPACT_ATOMS: atom_id res chain seq x y z
N MET A 1 -48.28 16.49 -57.34
CA MET A 1 -48.44 15.25 -56.56
C MET A 1 -47.08 14.90 -55.97
N CYS A 2 -46.84 15.41 -54.73
CA CYS A 2 -45.59 15.16 -54.00
C CYS A 2 -45.88 14.24 -52.82
N ALA A 3 -45.34 13.07 -52.86
CA ALA A 3 -45.43 12.08 -51.79
C ALA A 3 -44.49 12.49 -50.63
N ARG A 4 -45.03 12.54 -49.40
CA ARG A 4 -44.28 12.76 -48.15
C ARG A 4 -43.63 11.46 -47.72
N PRO A 5 -42.39 11.48 -47.29
CA PRO A 5 -41.80 10.31 -46.63
C PRO A 5 -42.17 10.26 -45.14
N SER A 6 -42.45 9.05 -44.65
CA SER A 6 -42.78 8.72 -43.27
C SER A 6 -41.59 8.90 -42.32
N PRO A 7 -41.82 9.26 -41.02
CA PRO A 7 -40.76 9.44 -40.06
C PRO A 7 -40.22 8.10 -39.54
N LYS A 8 -38.89 7.95 -39.59
CA LYS A 8 -38.16 6.83 -38.98
C LYS A 8 -38.27 6.86 -37.46
N GLN A 9 -38.80 5.80 -36.89
CA GLN A 9 -38.78 5.56 -35.44
C GLN A 9 -37.33 5.48 -34.93
N THR A 10 -36.96 6.46 -34.11
CA THR A 10 -35.74 6.40 -33.33
C THR A 10 -35.88 5.43 -32.16
N ARG A 11 -35.20 4.32 -32.21
CA ARG A 11 -35.06 3.41 -31.07
C ARG A 11 -34.38 4.16 -29.94
N ARG A 12 -35.10 4.42 -28.86
CA ARG A 12 -34.56 4.90 -27.58
C ARG A 12 -33.61 3.84 -27.04
N GLY A 13 -32.28 4.15 -27.03
CA GLY A 13 -31.28 3.40 -26.33
C GLY A 13 -31.57 3.46 -24.82
N ARG A 14 -31.61 2.28 -24.20
CA ARG A 14 -31.64 2.16 -22.74
C ARG A 14 -30.34 2.70 -22.16
N PRO A 15 -30.35 3.41 -21.03
CA PRO A 15 -29.14 3.79 -20.34
C PRO A 15 -28.45 2.51 -19.84
N ARG A 16 -27.16 2.38 -20.16
CA ARG A 16 -26.29 1.37 -19.54
C ARG A 16 -26.10 1.77 -18.09
N GLU A 17 -26.70 1.01 -17.19
CA GLU A 17 -26.34 1.04 -15.80
C GLU A 17 -24.87 0.62 -15.68
N LEU A 18 -24.05 1.56 -15.22
CA LEU A 18 -22.70 1.29 -14.73
C LEU A 18 -22.82 0.50 -13.43
N GLY A 19 -22.90 -0.82 -13.56
CA GLY A 19 -22.81 -1.73 -12.44
C GLY A 19 -21.44 -1.59 -11.78
N LEU A 20 -21.42 -0.97 -10.62
CA LEU A 20 -20.35 -1.09 -9.64
C LEU A 20 -20.27 -2.55 -9.24
N ALA A 21 -19.40 -3.30 -9.92
CA ALA A 21 -19.04 -4.65 -9.51
C ALA A 21 -18.19 -4.58 -8.24
N ALA A 22 -18.87 -4.47 -7.10
CA ALA A 22 -18.34 -4.91 -5.84
C ALA A 22 -18.11 -6.41 -5.96
N GLY A 23 -16.89 -6.80 -6.37
CA GLY A 23 -16.45 -8.19 -6.43
C GLY A 23 -16.33 -8.78 -5.03
N PHE A 24 -17.45 -9.06 -4.37
CA PHE A 24 -17.48 -10.06 -3.33
C PHE A 24 -17.21 -11.41 -4.00
N LEU A 25 -15.97 -11.87 -3.88
CA LEU A 25 -15.64 -13.25 -4.14
C LEU A 25 -16.42 -14.12 -3.13
N HIS A 26 -17.63 -14.48 -3.53
CA HIS A 26 -18.31 -15.62 -2.95
C HIS A 26 -17.52 -16.86 -3.36
N ALA A 27 -16.63 -17.30 -2.51
CA ALA A 27 -16.09 -18.64 -2.61
C ALA A 27 -17.26 -19.61 -2.43
N HIS A 28 -17.85 -20.06 -3.55
CA HIS A 28 -18.73 -21.21 -3.54
C HIS A 28 -17.92 -22.42 -3.06
N PHE A 29 -18.06 -22.69 -1.79
CA PHE A 29 -17.55 -23.91 -1.18
C PHE A 29 -18.45 -25.07 -1.67
N ASN A 30 -17.99 -25.73 -2.74
CA ASN A 30 -18.61 -26.94 -3.23
C ASN A 30 -18.24 -28.06 -2.26
N MET A 31 -19.19 -28.37 -1.36
CA MET A 31 -19.02 -29.41 -0.36
C MET A 31 -19.31 -30.77 -1.00
N GLU A 32 -18.36 -31.30 -1.78
CA GLU A 32 -18.34 -32.70 -2.13
C GLU A 32 -17.94 -33.52 -0.90
N ARG A 33 -18.95 -34.21 -0.39
CA ARG A 33 -18.87 -35.09 0.76
C ARG A 33 -18.14 -36.37 0.39
N THR A 34 -16.80 -36.38 0.45
CA THR A 34 -16.05 -37.64 0.49
C THR A 34 -15.84 -38.06 1.94
N ARG A 35 -16.63 -39.06 2.35
CA ARG A 35 -16.41 -39.78 3.61
C ARG A 35 -15.09 -40.55 3.51
N LYS A 36 -14.00 -40.02 4.11
CA LYS A 36 -12.90 -40.84 4.66
C LYS A 36 -12.08 -39.99 5.65
N SER A 37 -12.01 -40.55 6.91
CA SER A 37 -11.08 -40.13 7.98
C SER A 37 -11.25 -38.70 8.52
N GLY A 38 -12.27 -38.50 9.31
CA GLY A 38 -12.77 -37.20 9.78
C GLY A 38 -12.13 -36.67 11.07
N ARG A 39 -10.82 -36.66 11.25
CA ARG A 39 -10.25 -35.97 12.42
C ARG A 39 -9.02 -35.09 12.15
N LEU A 40 -8.31 -35.30 11.06
CA LEU A 40 -7.07 -34.56 10.78
C LEU A 40 -7.29 -33.30 9.94
N HIS A 41 -8.31 -33.26 9.07
CA HIS A 41 -8.58 -32.09 8.22
C HIS A 41 -9.18 -30.91 8.99
N TYR A 42 -10.00 -31.19 10.03
CA TYR A 42 -10.64 -30.12 10.79
C TYR A 42 -9.64 -29.29 11.62
N VAL A 43 -8.53 -29.89 12.03
CA VAL A 43 -7.48 -29.18 12.78
C VAL A 43 -6.66 -28.28 11.87
N PHE A 44 -6.41 -28.69 10.61
CA PHE A 44 -5.70 -27.87 9.64
C PHE A 44 -6.50 -26.64 9.21
N ASP A 45 -7.81 -26.79 9.00
CA ASP A 45 -8.68 -25.68 8.63
C ASP A 45 -8.84 -24.66 9.76
N ILE A 46 -8.92 -25.12 11.01
CA ILE A 46 -8.97 -24.23 12.17
C ILE A 46 -7.63 -23.52 12.37
N ILE A 47 -6.51 -24.21 12.24
CA ILE A 47 -5.18 -23.61 12.35
C ILE A 47 -4.96 -22.59 11.21
N TRP A 48 -5.35 -22.94 9.99
CA TRP A 48 -5.29 -22.01 8.84
C TRP A 48 -6.17 -20.77 9.06
N THR A 49 -7.40 -20.95 9.54
CA THR A 49 -8.34 -19.86 9.81
C THR A 49 -7.89 -19.03 10.99
N VAL A 50 -7.39 -19.63 12.07
CA VAL A 50 -6.87 -18.91 13.25
C VAL A 50 -5.55 -18.20 12.94
N CYS A 51 -4.65 -18.80 12.18
CA CYS A 51 -3.44 -18.13 11.70
C CYS A 51 -3.75 -16.98 10.73
N HIS A 52 -4.84 -17.09 9.96
CA HIS A 52 -5.28 -16.00 9.08
C HIS A 52 -5.96 -14.87 9.85
N PHE A 53 -6.62 -15.19 10.98
CA PHE A 53 -7.28 -14.22 11.85
C PHE A 53 -6.31 -13.54 12.85
N LEU A 54 -5.22 -14.21 13.20
CA LEU A 54 -4.12 -13.65 13.99
C LEU A 54 -3.06 -12.99 13.08
N ARG A 55 -3.49 -12.28 12.05
CA ARG A 55 -2.56 -11.39 11.34
C ARG A 55 -2.06 -10.35 12.33
N VAL A 56 -0.88 -10.59 12.86
CA VAL A 56 -0.13 -9.55 13.57
C VAL A 56 0.09 -8.41 12.58
N SER A 57 -0.72 -7.37 12.68
CA SER A 57 -0.57 -6.18 11.85
C SER A 57 0.76 -5.50 12.20
N TRP A 58 1.42 -4.95 11.19
CA TRP A 58 2.59 -4.12 11.38
C TRP A 58 2.17 -2.76 11.89
N VAL A 59 2.97 -2.16 12.75
CA VAL A 59 2.79 -0.77 13.16
C VAL A 59 3.49 0.11 12.13
N VAL A 60 2.82 1.16 11.66
CA VAL A 60 3.44 2.18 10.79
C VAL A 60 3.46 3.48 11.56
N GLU A 61 4.63 4.07 11.71
CA GLU A 61 4.87 5.32 12.42
C GLU A 61 5.51 6.34 11.47
N ILE A 62 5.16 7.59 11.65
CA ILE A 62 5.85 8.71 11.02
C ILE A 62 7.07 9.01 11.90
N GLY A 63 8.26 9.08 11.30
CA GLY A 63 9.47 9.42 12.05
C GLY A 63 9.44 10.86 12.57
N ASP A 64 9.96 11.09 13.77
CA ASP A 64 9.89 12.38 14.45
C ASP A 64 10.40 13.56 13.59
N GLU A 65 11.46 13.32 12.80
CA GLU A 65 12.02 14.32 11.91
C GLU A 65 11.20 14.52 10.62
N PHE A 66 10.31 13.57 10.30
CA PHE A 66 9.44 13.65 9.13
C PHE A 66 8.05 14.22 9.46
N GLU A 67 7.61 14.14 10.69
CA GLU A 67 6.29 14.59 11.12
C GLU A 67 5.98 16.05 10.71
N PRO A 68 6.84 17.06 10.95
CA PRO A 68 6.57 18.42 10.49
C PRO A 68 6.53 18.55 8.97
N GLU A 69 7.40 17.82 8.24
CA GLU A 69 7.36 17.82 6.76
C GLU A 69 6.08 17.15 6.23
N PHE A 70 5.57 16.11 6.92
CA PHE A 70 4.33 15.44 6.57
C PHE A 70 3.11 16.37 6.71
N ASP A 71 3.07 17.18 7.75
CA ASP A 71 1.98 18.13 7.99
C ASP A 71 1.93 19.23 6.92
N ASP A 72 3.08 19.62 6.38
CA ASP A 72 3.22 20.60 5.31
C ASP A 72 2.89 20.06 3.90
N LEU A 73 2.74 18.72 3.74
CA LEU A 73 2.40 18.14 2.45
C LEU A 73 0.98 18.50 2.00
N HIS A 74 0.77 18.55 0.68
CA HIS A 74 -0.57 18.70 0.10
C HIS A 74 -1.52 17.60 0.59
N GLU A 75 -2.79 17.94 0.81
CA GLU A 75 -3.78 17.02 1.37
C GLU A 75 -3.93 15.71 0.56
N ASP A 76 -3.92 15.80 -0.77
CA ASP A 76 -4.03 14.62 -1.64
C ASP A 76 -2.82 13.68 -1.45
N VAL A 77 -1.63 14.24 -1.28
CA VAL A 77 -0.40 13.47 -1.03
C VAL A 77 -0.47 12.76 0.32
N ARG A 78 -0.93 13.44 1.37
CA ARG A 78 -1.13 12.86 2.69
C ARG A 78 -2.17 11.74 2.65
N THR A 79 -3.29 11.98 1.97
CA THR A 79 -4.39 11.01 1.85
C THR A 79 -3.92 9.72 1.17
N GLU A 80 -3.23 9.84 0.04
CA GLU A 80 -2.72 8.66 -0.69
C GLU A 80 -1.62 7.94 0.11
N MET A 81 -0.74 8.69 0.78
CA MET A 81 0.27 8.11 1.67
C MET A 81 -0.37 7.32 2.81
N LEU A 82 -1.40 7.87 3.48
CA LEU A 82 -2.12 7.18 4.55
C LEU A 82 -2.87 5.94 4.03
N ALA A 83 -3.40 5.96 2.81
CA ALA A 83 -4.00 4.79 2.20
C ALA A 83 -2.96 3.66 2.00
N LEU A 84 -1.75 4.00 1.57
CA LEU A 84 -0.66 3.04 1.41
C LEU A 84 -0.12 2.52 2.75
N THR A 85 -0.12 3.34 3.80
CA THR A 85 0.28 2.87 5.15
C THR A 85 -0.66 1.79 5.67
N ARG A 86 -1.96 1.82 5.34
CA ARG A 86 -2.90 0.75 5.69
C ARG A 86 -2.55 -0.57 5.02
N LEU A 87 -2.12 -0.53 3.75
CA LEU A 87 -1.61 -1.72 3.06
C LEU A 87 -0.32 -2.22 3.73
N LEU A 88 0.56 -1.31 4.11
CA LEU A 88 1.80 -1.64 4.78
C LEU A 88 1.55 -2.26 6.16
N GLN A 89 0.55 -1.79 6.91
CA GLN A 89 0.09 -2.40 8.17
C GLN A 89 -0.39 -3.84 7.96
N GLN A 90 -1.11 -4.09 6.86
CA GLN A 90 -1.68 -5.40 6.58
C GLN A 90 -0.66 -6.40 6.07
N PHE A 91 0.22 -6.00 5.15
CA PHE A 91 1.12 -6.90 4.43
C PHE A 91 2.56 -6.82 4.93
N GLY A 92 2.96 -5.76 5.62
CA GLY A 92 4.32 -5.57 6.12
C GLY A 92 5.39 -5.70 5.03
N PRO A 93 6.50 -6.42 5.30
CA PRO A 93 7.59 -6.60 4.34
C PRO A 93 7.22 -7.35 3.07
N GLN A 94 6.08 -8.04 3.05
CA GLN A 94 5.58 -8.77 1.88
C GLN A 94 4.92 -7.83 0.85
N LEU A 95 4.60 -6.59 1.25
CA LEU A 95 4.12 -5.58 0.31
C LEU A 95 5.23 -5.23 -0.68
N GLY A 96 4.97 -5.51 -1.96
CA GLY A 96 5.94 -5.33 -3.04
C GLY A 96 5.42 -4.44 -4.16
N ARG A 97 6.05 -4.56 -5.33
CA ARG A 97 5.63 -3.82 -6.53
C ARG A 97 4.16 -4.05 -6.87
N PRO A 98 3.48 -3.04 -7.41
CA PRO A 98 4.02 -1.74 -7.86
C PRO A 98 4.16 -0.68 -6.76
N ARG A 99 3.60 -0.90 -5.56
CA ARG A 99 3.47 0.10 -4.50
C ARG A 99 4.73 0.26 -3.63
N VAL A 100 5.47 -0.81 -3.44
CA VAL A 100 6.70 -0.83 -2.63
C VAL A 100 7.85 -1.41 -3.42
N ASP A 101 9.02 -0.79 -3.30
CA ASP A 101 10.27 -1.32 -3.87
C ASP A 101 11.40 -1.20 -2.86
N THR A 102 12.53 -1.87 -3.14
CA THR A 102 13.74 -1.71 -2.35
C THR A 102 14.45 -0.42 -2.76
N LEU A 103 14.85 0.38 -1.77
CA LEU A 103 15.60 1.61 -1.99
C LEU A 103 17.10 1.28 -2.09
N ASN A 104 17.56 1.00 -3.30
CA ASN A 104 18.95 0.63 -3.57
C ASN A 104 19.92 1.79 -3.30
N GLY A 105 21.04 1.50 -2.64
CA GLY A 105 22.09 2.48 -2.33
C GLY A 105 21.97 3.08 -0.92
N SER A 106 21.00 2.68 -0.13
CA SER A 106 20.94 2.95 1.30
C SER A 106 22.01 2.15 2.06
N ARG A 107 22.47 2.68 3.20
CA ARG A 107 23.34 1.95 4.16
C ARG A 107 22.58 0.84 4.90
N HIS A 108 21.25 0.87 4.85
CA HIS A 108 20.35 -0.06 5.54
C HIS A 108 19.67 -0.98 4.52
N GLU A 109 19.91 -2.28 4.62
CA GLU A 109 19.35 -3.30 3.72
C GLU A 109 17.81 -3.39 3.77
N ASN A 110 17.22 -2.98 4.89
CA ASN A 110 15.78 -2.96 5.10
C ASN A 110 15.09 -1.66 4.66
N MET A 111 15.83 -0.74 4.03
CA MET A 111 15.29 0.51 3.48
C MET A 111 14.49 0.23 2.21
N LYS A 112 13.27 0.75 2.18
CA LYS A 112 12.33 0.60 1.08
C LYS A 112 11.72 1.95 0.70
N GLU A 113 11.03 1.99 -0.43
CA GLU A 113 10.25 3.16 -0.84
C GLU A 113 8.80 2.80 -1.14
N LEU A 114 7.86 3.67 -0.74
CA LEU A 114 6.50 3.70 -1.27
C LEU A 114 6.48 4.52 -2.56
N ARG A 115 5.64 4.11 -3.50
CA ARG A 115 5.49 4.72 -4.83
C ARG A 115 4.03 5.01 -5.11
N PHE A 116 3.71 6.26 -5.42
CA PHE A 116 2.37 6.68 -5.81
C PHE A 116 2.39 7.99 -6.60
N GLY A 117 1.28 8.28 -7.28
CA GLY A 117 1.03 9.58 -7.90
C GLY A 117 -0.04 10.31 -7.11
N ALA A 118 0.17 11.60 -6.84
CA ALA A 118 -0.80 12.48 -6.19
C ALA A 118 -0.46 13.95 -6.51
N ALA A 119 -1.47 14.83 -6.59
CA ALA A 119 -1.29 16.27 -6.85
C ALA A 119 -0.37 16.54 -8.06
N ASP A 120 -0.61 15.83 -9.17
CA ASP A 120 0.16 15.89 -10.42
C ASP A 120 1.67 15.58 -10.29
N GLY A 121 2.09 14.97 -9.17
CA GLY A 121 3.46 14.57 -8.87
C GLY A 121 3.67 13.05 -8.78
N GLU A 122 4.95 12.63 -8.93
CA GLU A 122 5.41 11.27 -8.71
C GLU A 122 6.10 11.13 -7.36
N TRP A 123 5.37 10.72 -6.35
CA TRP A 123 5.86 10.68 -4.98
C TRP A 123 6.60 9.40 -4.63
N ARG A 124 7.65 9.59 -3.85
CA ARG A 124 8.44 8.52 -3.25
C ARG A 124 8.59 8.79 -1.76
N VAL A 125 8.27 7.80 -0.93
CA VAL A 125 8.43 7.89 0.52
C VAL A 125 9.38 6.82 0.98
N ALA A 126 10.54 7.21 1.48
CA ALA A 126 11.48 6.26 2.06
C ALA A 126 11.02 5.84 3.46
N PHE A 127 11.10 4.55 3.72
CA PHE A 127 10.79 3.96 5.02
C PHE A 127 11.66 2.75 5.30
N ALA A 128 11.77 2.36 6.56
CA ALA A 128 12.49 1.15 6.95
C ALA A 128 11.73 0.39 8.03
N PHE A 129 11.90 -0.94 8.05
CA PHE A 129 11.40 -1.77 9.13
C PHE A 129 12.41 -1.83 10.27
N ASP A 130 11.96 -1.60 11.49
CA ASP A 130 12.78 -1.76 12.68
C ASP A 130 12.64 -3.17 13.31
N ARG A 131 13.43 -3.42 14.35
CA ARG A 131 13.41 -4.71 15.07
C ARG A 131 12.17 -4.90 15.96
N LYS A 132 11.41 -3.84 16.22
CA LYS A 132 10.15 -3.90 16.98
C LYS A 132 8.93 -4.18 16.07
N ARG A 133 9.17 -4.57 14.80
CA ARG A 133 8.14 -4.80 13.77
C ARG A 133 7.35 -3.53 13.42
N LYS A 134 8.02 -2.41 13.43
CA LYS A 134 7.47 -1.13 12.99
C LYS A 134 8.06 -0.73 11.64
N ALA A 135 7.25 -0.15 10.78
CA ALA A 135 7.69 0.55 9.58
C ALA A 135 7.74 2.04 9.89
N ILE A 136 8.90 2.64 9.81
CA ILE A 136 9.12 4.05 10.13
C ILE A 136 9.21 4.82 8.82
N LEU A 137 8.26 5.73 8.57
CA LEU A 137 8.29 6.64 7.42
C LEU A 137 9.30 7.76 7.72
N LEU A 138 10.24 7.97 6.82
CA LEU A 138 11.43 8.80 7.10
C LEU A 138 11.47 10.10 6.32
N VAL A 139 11.07 10.09 5.07
CA VAL A 139 11.11 11.26 4.18
C VAL A 139 10.24 11.00 2.95
N ALA A 140 9.55 12.04 2.47
CA ALA A 140 8.86 12.04 1.20
C ALA A 140 9.53 13.02 0.21
N GLY A 141 9.35 12.75 -1.07
CA GLY A 141 9.80 13.66 -2.12
C GLY A 141 9.03 13.44 -3.41
N ASP A 142 8.83 14.51 -4.15
CA ASP A 142 8.33 14.47 -5.52
C ASP A 142 9.50 14.28 -6.49
N LYS A 143 9.42 13.22 -7.29
CA LYS A 143 10.42 12.91 -8.31
C LYS A 143 10.24 13.73 -9.59
N SER A 144 9.10 14.39 -9.75
CA SER A 144 8.77 15.14 -10.95
C SER A 144 9.75 16.30 -11.19
N GLY A 145 10.22 16.44 -12.42
CA GLY A 145 11.09 17.56 -12.81
C GLY A 145 12.54 17.50 -12.30
N VAL A 146 12.94 16.43 -11.60
CA VAL A 146 14.30 16.25 -11.08
C VAL A 146 14.96 15.05 -11.74
N THR A 147 16.28 15.15 -12.00
CA THR A 147 17.02 13.98 -12.50
C THR A 147 17.01 12.86 -11.45
N GLU A 148 16.70 11.64 -11.90
CA GLU A 148 16.57 10.48 -11.03
C GLU A 148 17.76 10.29 -10.09
N LYS A 149 18.98 10.43 -10.63
CA LYS A 149 20.23 10.27 -9.85
C LYS A 149 20.35 11.30 -8.71
N ARG A 150 19.95 12.56 -8.95
CA ARG A 150 20.01 13.62 -7.94
C ARG A 150 18.94 13.39 -6.89
N PHE A 151 17.70 13.08 -7.33
CA PHE A 151 16.58 12.82 -6.46
C PHE A 151 16.89 11.70 -5.46
N TYR A 152 17.27 10.51 -5.96
CA TYR A 152 17.54 9.36 -5.08
C TYR A 152 18.73 9.56 -4.16
N ARG A 153 19.77 10.26 -4.60
CA ARG A 153 20.90 10.59 -3.72
C ARG A 153 20.48 11.43 -2.51
N GLU A 154 19.61 12.42 -2.71
CA GLU A 154 19.12 13.29 -1.63
C GLU A 154 18.13 12.55 -0.74
N LEU A 155 17.19 11.80 -1.33
CA LEU A 155 16.21 10.99 -0.60
C LEU A 155 16.89 9.97 0.30
N ILE A 156 17.83 9.19 -0.24
CA ILE A 156 18.55 8.14 0.47
C ILE A 156 19.36 8.76 1.63
N ARG A 157 20.10 9.83 1.37
CA ARG A 157 20.90 10.47 2.43
C ARG A 157 20.04 10.91 3.61
N LYS A 158 18.92 11.61 3.35
CA LYS A 158 17.98 12.01 4.41
C LYS A 158 17.37 10.80 5.14
N ALA A 159 16.97 9.77 4.40
CA ALA A 159 16.39 8.57 4.97
C ALA A 159 17.37 7.84 5.88
N ASP A 160 18.61 7.66 5.44
CA ASP A 160 19.66 6.99 6.20
C ASP A 160 19.97 7.73 7.50
N ASP A 161 20.15 9.06 7.44
CA ASP A 161 20.47 9.90 8.61
C ASP A 161 19.31 9.85 9.65
N ARG A 162 18.05 9.89 9.20
CA ARG A 162 16.88 9.81 10.08
C ARG A 162 16.67 8.43 10.68
N PHE A 163 16.96 7.39 9.91
CA PHE A 163 16.86 6.03 10.45
C PHE A 163 17.97 5.73 11.44
N ASP A 164 19.18 6.25 11.24
CA ASP A 164 20.26 6.16 12.25
C ASP A 164 19.85 6.85 13.55
N ALA A 165 19.23 8.04 13.47
CA ALA A 165 18.72 8.76 14.63
C ALA A 165 17.64 7.95 15.38
N HIS A 166 16.70 7.35 14.64
CA HIS A 166 15.67 6.46 15.18
C HIS A 166 16.32 5.26 15.92
N LEU A 167 17.26 4.58 15.28
CA LEU A 167 17.95 3.46 15.90
C LEU A 167 18.73 3.85 17.16
N ALA A 168 19.31 5.06 17.18
CA ALA A 168 20.01 5.58 18.35
C ALA A 168 19.04 5.84 19.53
N ARG A 169 17.82 6.36 19.26
CA ARG A 169 16.75 6.51 20.26
C ARG A 169 16.34 5.16 20.84
N LEU A 170 16.10 4.17 20.00
CA LEU A 170 15.75 2.81 20.44
C LEU A 170 16.81 2.17 21.33
N LYS A 171 18.10 2.46 21.10
CA LYS A 171 19.19 1.96 21.96
C LYS A 171 19.18 2.63 23.35
N LYS A 172 18.80 3.91 23.44
CA LYS A 172 18.70 4.63 24.71
C LYS A 172 17.54 4.13 25.57
N GLU A 173 16.40 3.82 24.96
CA GLU A 173 15.22 3.30 25.67
C GLU A 173 15.44 1.90 26.27
N ARG A 174 16.44 1.17 25.83
CA ARG A 174 16.76 -0.19 26.32
C ARG A 174 17.72 -0.21 27.50
N LYS A 175 18.27 0.93 27.89
CA LYS A 175 19.15 1.06 29.05
C LYS A 175 18.38 1.52 30.29
#